data_889c25564b62c6d8f6e3b6ecb4d3c6d1
#
_entry.id   889c25564b62c6d8f6e3b6ecb4d3c6d1
#
_cell.length_a   1.000
_cell.length_b   1.000
_cell.length_c   1.000
_cell.angle_alpha   90.00
_cell.angle_beta   90.00
_cell.angle_gamma   90.00
#
_symmetry.space_group_name_H-M   'P 1'
#
loop_
_entity.id
_entity.type
_entity.pdbx_description
1 polymer ?
#
loop_
_entity_poly.entity_id
_entity_poly.type
_entity_poly.pdbx_seq_one_letter_code
_entity_poly.pdbx_strand_id
1 'polypeptide(L)'
;SAGNSGDLLAQIQQRGEIVFGTEGTWSPWTYHDENDQLVGFDIEVAQKVAEKLGVKATFVEGEWDGLLAGVDGGRYDSMANGVEITEERAQKYDFSDPYCYIRTAIIVKSDDDSINSFEDLNGKTTANTISSTYATLAESYGAKTTGVDDLNQTIELLLNGRVDATLNAEVTYFDYLKEHPDANIKIAALTNDASQVAFPVRKGDETATLREALNQAINELREDGTIAEISEKYFGTDLSQAPSAN
;
A
#
# COMPACT_ATOMS: atom_id res chain seq x y z
N SER A 1 -7.01 -36.38 22.03
CA SER A 1 -7.47 -35.77 20.80
C SER A 1 -6.32 -35.01 20.17
N ALA A 2 -5.80 -35.54 19.08
CA ALA A 2 -4.81 -34.83 18.26
C ALA A 2 -5.49 -33.57 17.73
N GLY A 3 -5.30 -32.45 18.41
CA GLY A 3 -5.70 -31.16 17.91
C GLY A 3 -5.07 -30.98 16.55
N ASN A 4 -5.80 -30.37 15.66
CA ASN A 4 -5.43 -30.06 14.29
C ASN A 4 -4.15 -29.20 14.26
N SER A 5 -2.99 -29.83 14.51
CA SER A 5 -1.70 -29.15 14.66
C SER A 5 -1.21 -28.46 13.38
N GLY A 6 -1.94 -28.65 12.25
CA GLY A 6 -1.62 -28.05 10.97
C GLY A 6 -2.47 -26.84 10.60
N ASP A 7 -3.55 -26.52 11.32
CA ASP A 7 -4.40 -25.36 10.98
C ASP A 7 -3.92 -24.09 11.69
N LEU A 8 -3.40 -23.13 10.93
CA LEU A 8 -2.81 -21.92 11.50
C LEU A 8 -3.84 -21.05 12.22
N LEU A 9 -5.08 -20.93 11.71
CA LEU A 9 -6.11 -20.16 12.39
C LEU A 9 -6.40 -20.73 13.78
N ALA A 10 -6.52 -22.06 13.89
CA ALA A 10 -6.74 -22.73 15.16
C ALA A 10 -5.59 -22.46 16.15
N GLN A 11 -4.35 -22.48 15.68
CA GLN A 11 -3.18 -22.15 16.50
C GLN A 11 -3.22 -20.70 16.98
N ILE A 12 -3.57 -19.76 16.10
CA ILE A 12 -3.71 -18.32 16.41
C ILE A 12 -4.79 -18.13 17.48
N GLN A 13 -5.94 -18.75 17.33
CA GLN A 13 -7.04 -18.63 18.29
C GLN A 13 -6.67 -19.25 19.64
N GLN A 14 -5.95 -20.36 19.62
CA GLN A 14 -5.49 -21.01 20.86
C GLN A 14 -4.46 -20.16 21.59
N ARG A 15 -3.52 -19.52 20.87
CA ARG A 15 -2.54 -18.60 21.48
C ARG A 15 -3.18 -17.29 21.94
N GLY A 16 -4.30 -16.90 21.34
CA GLY A 16 -4.95 -15.62 21.60
C GLY A 16 -4.26 -14.44 20.91
N GLU A 17 -3.37 -14.69 19.93
CA GLU A 17 -2.70 -13.64 19.19
C GLU A 17 -2.38 -14.04 17.75
N ILE A 18 -2.39 -13.05 16.86
CA ILE A 18 -1.87 -13.16 15.51
C ILE A 18 -0.64 -12.25 15.40
N VAL A 19 0.46 -12.80 14.86
CA VAL A 19 1.75 -12.11 14.78
C VAL A 19 1.98 -11.57 13.38
N PHE A 20 2.17 -10.26 13.28
CA PHE A 20 2.48 -9.56 12.03
C PHE A 20 3.92 -9.06 12.05
N GLY A 21 4.67 -9.35 10.97
CA GLY A 21 5.92 -8.66 10.71
C GLY A 21 5.66 -7.28 10.12
N THR A 22 6.47 -6.29 10.50
CA THR A 22 6.35 -4.91 10.00
C THR A 22 7.70 -4.20 10.07
N GLU A 23 7.92 -3.20 9.22
CA GLU A 23 9.18 -2.45 9.25
C GLU A 23 9.20 -1.39 10.36
N GLY A 24 8.09 -0.70 10.59
CA GLY A 24 8.02 0.35 11.61
C GLY A 24 8.75 1.64 11.24
N THR A 25 9.20 1.77 10.00
CA THR A 25 10.01 2.90 9.51
C THR A 25 9.45 3.53 8.23
N TRP A 26 8.19 3.26 7.90
CA TRP A 26 7.58 3.70 6.65
C TRP A 26 6.23 4.40 6.90
N SER A 27 6.30 5.70 7.10
CA SER A 27 5.10 6.55 7.25
C SER A 27 4.38 6.70 5.89
N PRO A 28 3.05 6.71 5.84
CA PRO A 28 2.08 6.53 6.94
C PRO A 28 1.60 5.07 7.12
N TRP A 29 2.29 4.10 6.56
CA TRP A 29 1.91 2.68 6.59
C TRP A 29 2.19 2.03 7.94
N THR A 30 3.43 2.15 8.41
CA THR A 30 3.92 1.53 9.64
C THR A 30 5.12 2.35 10.14
N TYR A 31 4.97 3.02 11.27
CA TYR A 31 6.00 3.94 11.77
C TYR A 31 5.80 4.21 13.27
N HIS A 32 6.77 4.84 13.86
CA HIS A 32 6.70 5.29 15.26
C HIS A 32 6.30 6.76 15.30
N ASP A 33 5.30 7.09 16.10
CA ASP A 33 4.88 8.47 16.31
C ASP A 33 5.83 9.22 17.25
N GLU A 34 5.51 10.46 17.56
CA GLU A 34 6.31 11.31 18.46
C GLU A 34 6.44 10.75 19.88
N ASN A 35 5.54 9.85 20.28
CA ASN A 35 5.55 9.16 21.57
C ASN A 35 6.20 7.77 21.49
N ASP A 36 6.87 7.48 20.37
CA ASP A 36 7.49 6.19 20.08
C ASP A 36 6.51 5.01 20.10
N GLN A 37 5.24 5.28 19.75
CA GLN A 37 4.23 4.24 19.58
C GLN A 37 4.18 3.79 18.13
N LEU A 38 4.11 2.48 17.91
CA LEU A 38 3.96 1.91 16.57
C LEU A 38 2.54 2.19 16.07
N VAL A 39 2.44 2.94 15.01
CA VAL A 39 1.19 3.41 14.41
C VAL A 39 1.25 3.29 12.89
N GLY A 40 0.16 3.59 12.23
CA GLY A 40 0.07 3.63 10.78
C GLY A 40 -1.16 2.92 10.26
N PHE A 41 -1.40 3.10 8.96
CA PHE A 41 -2.57 2.52 8.29
C PHE A 41 -2.61 1.00 8.46
N ASP A 42 -1.51 0.32 8.13
CA ASP A 42 -1.44 -1.14 8.25
C ASP A 42 -1.58 -1.63 9.68
N ILE A 43 -1.01 -0.91 10.62
CA ILE A 43 -1.06 -1.27 12.03
C ILE A 43 -2.51 -1.22 12.53
N GLU A 44 -3.25 -0.16 12.23
CA GLU A 44 -4.64 -0.04 12.67
C GLU A 44 -5.56 -1.03 11.96
N VAL A 45 -5.37 -1.26 10.65
CA VAL A 45 -6.16 -2.28 9.92
C VAL A 45 -5.90 -3.66 10.50
N ALA A 46 -4.63 -4.01 10.75
CA ALA A 46 -4.27 -5.31 11.35
C ALA A 46 -4.89 -5.50 12.74
N GLN A 47 -4.90 -4.45 13.56
CA GLN A 47 -5.53 -4.49 14.88
C GLN A 47 -7.03 -4.74 14.80
N LYS A 48 -7.72 -4.08 13.87
CA LYS A 48 -9.17 -4.28 13.65
C LYS A 48 -9.49 -5.68 13.11
N VAL A 49 -8.65 -6.18 12.22
CA VAL A 49 -8.77 -7.55 11.71
C VAL A 49 -8.58 -8.56 12.84
N ALA A 50 -7.57 -8.38 13.68
CA ALA A 50 -7.35 -9.26 14.84
C ALA A 50 -8.56 -9.28 15.80
N GLU A 51 -9.17 -8.11 16.06
CA GLU A 51 -10.40 -8.02 16.87
C GLU A 51 -11.52 -8.88 16.28
N LYS A 52 -11.69 -8.87 14.95
CA LYS A 52 -12.69 -9.70 14.27
C LYS A 52 -12.40 -11.19 14.40
N LEU A 53 -11.13 -11.57 14.48
CA LEU A 53 -10.73 -12.96 14.70
C LEU A 53 -10.81 -13.36 16.18
N GLY A 54 -11.12 -12.42 17.09
CA GLY A 54 -11.20 -12.66 18.52
C GLY A 54 -9.84 -12.79 19.19
N VAL A 55 -8.79 -12.22 18.60
CA VAL A 55 -7.42 -12.31 19.11
C VAL A 55 -6.76 -10.93 19.14
N LYS A 56 -5.59 -10.86 19.75
CA LYS A 56 -4.75 -9.65 19.81
C LYS A 56 -3.81 -9.63 18.62
N ALA A 57 -3.56 -8.47 18.06
CA ALA A 57 -2.48 -8.25 17.08
C ALA A 57 -1.16 -8.01 17.83
N THR A 58 -0.13 -8.75 17.44
CA THR A 58 1.24 -8.58 17.94
C THR A 58 2.12 -8.25 16.75
N PHE A 59 2.99 -7.24 16.89
CA PHE A 59 3.86 -6.77 15.80
C PHE A 59 5.32 -7.03 16.15
N VAL A 60 6.07 -7.55 15.17
CA VAL A 60 7.51 -7.77 15.27
C VAL A 60 8.18 -6.94 14.17
N GLU A 61 9.04 -6.02 14.57
CA GLU A 61 9.72 -5.13 13.64
C GLU A 61 10.98 -5.78 13.07
N GLY A 62 11.25 -5.52 11.80
CA GLY A 62 12.39 -6.04 11.08
C GLY A 62 12.54 -5.41 9.71
N GLU A 63 13.51 -5.87 8.94
CA GLU A 63 13.74 -5.44 7.57
C GLU A 63 12.93 -6.30 6.59
N TRP A 64 12.55 -5.72 5.47
CA TRP A 64 11.68 -6.32 4.46
C TRP A 64 12.03 -7.76 4.10
N ASP A 65 13.28 -8.02 3.72
CA ASP A 65 13.69 -9.36 3.28
C ASP A 65 13.53 -10.40 4.39
N GLY A 66 13.88 -10.02 5.61
CA GLY A 66 13.72 -10.89 6.77
C GLY A 66 12.25 -11.13 7.13
N LEU A 67 11.38 -10.14 6.91
CA LEU A 67 9.95 -10.25 7.19
C LEU A 67 9.27 -11.27 6.27
N LEU A 68 9.54 -11.19 4.97
CA LEU A 68 8.99 -12.16 4.01
C LEU A 68 9.48 -13.58 4.31
N ALA A 69 10.77 -13.73 4.57
CA ALA A 69 11.33 -15.01 4.95
C ALA A 69 10.74 -15.55 6.25
N GLY A 70 10.40 -14.66 7.19
CA GLY A 70 9.77 -15.02 8.46
C GLY A 70 8.34 -15.54 8.30
N VAL A 71 7.58 -15.00 7.34
CA VAL A 71 6.25 -15.52 7.00
C VAL A 71 6.36 -16.94 6.42
N ASP A 72 7.25 -17.12 5.47
CA ASP A 72 7.49 -18.42 4.85
C ASP A 72 7.98 -19.47 5.88
N GLY A 73 8.87 -19.05 6.75
CA GLY A 73 9.44 -19.92 7.79
C GLY A 73 8.56 -20.09 9.04
N GLY A 74 7.42 -19.42 9.12
CA GLY A 74 6.49 -19.55 10.24
C GLY A 74 6.84 -18.76 11.49
N ARG A 75 7.77 -17.80 11.41
CA ARG A 75 8.10 -16.89 12.52
C ARG A 75 7.02 -15.86 12.74
N TYR A 76 6.36 -15.43 11.68
CA TYR A 76 5.21 -14.53 11.70
C TYR A 76 4.05 -15.24 11.01
N ASP A 77 2.83 -14.86 11.37
CA ASP A 77 1.63 -15.37 10.72
C ASP A 77 1.34 -14.64 9.42
N SER A 78 1.64 -13.34 9.38
CA SER A 78 1.44 -12.47 8.23
C SER A 78 2.36 -11.24 8.33
N MET A 79 2.15 -10.27 7.44
CA MET A 79 2.83 -8.97 7.47
C MET A 79 1.81 -7.84 7.40
N ALA A 80 2.05 -6.78 8.15
CA ALA A 80 1.34 -5.51 8.06
C ALA A 80 2.32 -4.44 7.59
N ASN A 81 2.54 -4.35 6.27
CA ASN A 81 3.62 -3.53 5.69
C ASN A 81 3.34 -3.07 4.26
N GLY A 82 2.09 -2.76 3.94
CA GLY A 82 1.73 -2.30 2.61
C GLY A 82 2.11 -3.28 1.50
N VAL A 83 1.95 -4.58 1.74
CA VAL A 83 2.43 -5.61 0.82
C VAL A 83 1.53 -5.70 -0.39
N GLU A 84 2.06 -5.31 -1.55
CA GLU A 84 1.34 -5.42 -2.82
C GLU A 84 1.35 -6.86 -3.33
N ILE A 85 0.22 -7.28 -3.88
CA ILE A 85 0.11 -8.57 -4.57
C ILE A 85 0.80 -8.42 -5.93
N THR A 86 1.78 -9.28 -6.18
CA THR A 86 2.44 -9.39 -7.49
C THR A 86 2.43 -10.85 -7.94
N GLU A 87 2.57 -11.10 -9.24
CA GLU A 87 2.67 -12.47 -9.76
C GLU A 87 3.81 -13.25 -9.12
N GLU A 88 4.96 -12.61 -8.95
CA GLU A 88 6.13 -13.21 -8.32
C GLU A 88 5.83 -13.62 -6.88
N ARG A 89 5.22 -12.72 -6.09
CA ARG A 89 4.86 -12.99 -4.70
C ARG A 89 3.76 -14.05 -4.59
N ALA A 90 2.78 -14.04 -5.50
CA ALA A 90 1.70 -15.01 -5.51
C ALA A 90 2.15 -16.43 -5.81
N GLN A 91 3.34 -16.62 -6.36
CA GLN A 91 3.94 -17.94 -6.53
C GLN A 91 4.45 -18.53 -5.21
N LYS A 92 4.85 -17.68 -4.26
CA LYS A 92 5.45 -18.08 -2.98
C LYS A 92 4.51 -17.97 -1.79
N TYR A 93 3.55 -17.05 -1.85
CA TYR A 93 2.63 -16.74 -0.76
C TYR A 93 1.20 -16.80 -1.25
N ASP A 94 0.29 -17.10 -0.34
CA ASP A 94 -1.13 -16.85 -0.55
C ASP A 94 -1.47 -15.49 0.08
N PHE A 95 -2.51 -14.84 -0.40
CA PHE A 95 -2.90 -13.52 0.07
C PHE A 95 -4.36 -13.49 0.51
N SER A 96 -4.65 -12.65 1.49
CA SER A 96 -6.03 -12.26 1.77
C SER A 96 -6.61 -11.45 0.60
N ASP A 97 -7.91 -11.18 0.64
CA ASP A 97 -8.50 -10.15 -0.20
C ASP A 97 -7.80 -8.80 0.09
N PRO A 98 -7.71 -7.92 -0.91
CA PRO A 98 -7.10 -6.60 -0.70
C PRO A 98 -7.89 -5.74 0.29
N TYR A 99 -7.18 -4.96 1.10
CA TYR A 99 -7.78 -3.97 1.98
C TYR A 99 -7.46 -2.53 1.57
N CYS A 100 -6.59 -2.37 0.58
CA CYS A 100 -6.19 -1.05 0.07
C CYS A 100 -5.86 -1.17 -1.42
N TYR A 101 -6.30 -0.16 -2.18
CA TYR A 101 -6.08 -0.08 -3.63
C TYR A 101 -5.37 1.23 -3.94
N ILE A 102 -4.21 1.15 -4.60
CA ILE A 102 -3.38 2.31 -4.89
C ILE A 102 -3.24 2.45 -6.40
N ARG A 103 -3.68 3.60 -6.92
CA ARG A 103 -3.52 3.93 -8.34
C ARG A 103 -2.27 4.76 -8.54
N THR A 104 -1.75 4.73 -9.76
CA THR A 104 -0.69 5.65 -10.18
C THR A 104 -1.33 6.95 -10.65
N ALA A 105 -0.79 8.07 -10.18
CA ALA A 105 -1.26 9.40 -10.50
C ALA A 105 -0.28 10.12 -11.43
N ILE A 106 -0.81 10.92 -12.35
CA ILE A 106 -0.05 11.96 -13.03
C ILE A 106 -0.21 13.23 -12.20
N ILE A 107 0.90 13.78 -11.74
CA ILE A 107 0.96 15.00 -10.93
C ILE A 107 1.47 16.13 -11.80
N VAL A 108 0.73 17.23 -11.84
CA VAL A 108 1.05 18.43 -12.63
C VAL A 108 0.92 19.68 -11.77
N LYS A 109 1.34 20.82 -12.29
CA LYS A 109 1.06 22.12 -11.65
C LYS A 109 -0.45 22.36 -11.64
N SER A 110 -0.94 22.99 -10.59
CA SER A 110 -2.38 23.24 -10.38
C SER A 110 -3.01 24.03 -11.51
N ASP A 111 -2.25 24.92 -12.19
CA ASP A 111 -2.73 25.76 -13.27
C ASP A 111 -2.53 25.15 -14.66
N ASP A 112 -1.97 23.94 -14.75
CA ASP A 112 -1.78 23.23 -16.02
C ASP A 112 -2.98 22.33 -16.31
N ASP A 113 -3.76 22.69 -17.32
CA ASP A 113 -4.94 21.94 -17.78
C ASP A 113 -4.68 21.18 -19.09
N SER A 114 -3.40 21.09 -19.52
CA SER A 114 -3.03 20.46 -20.79
C SER A 114 -2.98 18.92 -20.71
N ILE A 115 -2.89 18.35 -19.52
CA ILE A 115 -2.82 16.90 -19.29
C ILE A 115 -4.07 16.50 -18.53
N ASN A 116 -4.90 15.63 -19.14
CA ASN A 116 -6.15 15.12 -18.55
C ASN A 116 -6.25 13.60 -18.61
N SER A 117 -5.31 12.96 -19.31
CA SER A 117 -5.24 11.51 -19.47
C SER A 117 -3.79 11.08 -19.65
N PHE A 118 -3.52 9.79 -19.56
CA PHE A 118 -2.17 9.25 -19.80
C PHE A 118 -1.74 9.46 -21.25
N GLU A 119 -2.67 9.46 -22.20
CA GLU A 119 -2.40 9.70 -23.61
C GLU A 119 -1.85 11.13 -23.85
N ASP A 120 -2.23 12.08 -23.02
CA ASP A 120 -1.75 13.47 -23.11
C ASP A 120 -0.27 13.61 -22.71
N LEU A 121 0.35 12.58 -22.18
CA LEU A 121 1.78 12.55 -21.88
C LEU A 121 2.65 12.51 -23.13
N ASN A 122 2.09 12.18 -24.29
CA ASN A 122 2.85 12.10 -25.54
C ASN A 122 3.55 13.42 -25.85
N GLY A 123 4.87 13.37 -26.02
CA GLY A 123 5.69 14.55 -26.29
C GLY A 123 5.99 15.43 -25.08
N LYS A 124 5.48 15.08 -23.89
CA LYS A 124 5.73 15.82 -22.65
C LYS A 124 7.02 15.35 -21.98
N THR A 125 7.53 16.17 -21.08
CA THR A 125 8.70 15.84 -20.24
C THR A 125 8.23 15.51 -18.84
N THR A 126 8.69 14.36 -18.32
CA THR A 126 8.40 13.93 -16.95
C THR A 126 9.68 13.81 -16.14
N ALA A 127 9.59 14.04 -14.84
CA ALA A 127 10.69 13.80 -13.91
C ALA A 127 10.36 12.58 -13.05
N ASN A 128 11.23 11.59 -13.10
CA ASN A 128 11.13 10.38 -12.27
C ASN A 128 12.52 9.76 -12.12
N THR A 129 12.69 8.90 -11.12
CA THR A 129 13.92 8.12 -10.99
C THR A 129 14.11 7.27 -12.25
N ILE A 130 15.30 7.34 -12.85
CA ILE A 130 15.63 6.54 -14.04
C ILE A 130 15.45 5.06 -13.73
N SER A 131 14.89 4.32 -14.67
CA SER A 131 14.58 2.88 -14.53
C SER A 131 13.49 2.54 -13.52
N SER A 132 12.79 3.53 -12.97
CA SER A 132 11.61 3.26 -12.16
C SER A 132 10.44 2.79 -13.02
N THR A 133 9.50 2.09 -12.40
CA THR A 133 8.26 1.67 -13.08
C THR A 133 7.46 2.88 -13.56
N TYR A 134 7.53 4.00 -12.84
CA TYR A 134 6.86 5.24 -13.23
C TYR A 134 7.47 5.88 -14.47
N ALA A 135 8.81 5.89 -14.56
CA ALA A 135 9.50 6.37 -15.75
C ALA A 135 9.13 5.51 -16.97
N THR A 136 9.15 4.19 -16.80
CA THR A 136 8.77 3.25 -17.87
C THR A 136 7.33 3.45 -18.30
N LEU A 137 6.41 3.65 -17.36
CA LEU A 137 5.01 3.92 -17.69
C LEU A 137 4.84 5.20 -18.49
N ALA A 138 5.47 6.30 -18.04
CA ALA A 138 5.40 7.59 -18.76
C ALA A 138 5.96 7.47 -20.18
N GLU A 139 7.10 6.81 -20.33
CA GLU A 139 7.74 6.58 -21.64
C GLU A 139 6.86 5.74 -22.57
N SER A 140 6.10 4.79 -22.02
CA SER A 140 5.17 3.98 -22.81
C SER A 140 4.06 4.81 -23.45
N TYR A 141 3.77 6.00 -22.90
CA TYR A 141 2.82 6.96 -23.47
C TYR A 141 3.51 8.06 -24.29
N GLY A 142 4.81 7.95 -24.51
CA GLY A 142 5.55 8.88 -25.37
C GLY A 142 6.17 10.07 -24.64
N ALA A 143 6.26 10.03 -23.33
CA ALA A 143 6.96 11.06 -22.55
C ALA A 143 8.47 10.87 -22.60
N LYS A 144 9.22 11.96 -22.36
CA LYS A 144 10.66 11.93 -22.15
C LYS A 144 10.97 12.10 -20.67
N THR A 145 11.77 11.19 -20.10
CA THR A 145 12.12 11.22 -18.70
C THR A 145 13.34 12.08 -18.42
N THR A 146 13.25 12.99 -17.46
CA THR A 146 14.37 13.65 -16.81
C THR A 146 14.64 12.90 -15.50
N GLY A 147 15.85 12.38 -15.33
CA GLY A 147 16.24 11.61 -14.15
C GLY A 147 16.40 12.49 -12.92
N VAL A 148 15.85 12.06 -11.80
CA VAL A 148 15.97 12.69 -10.48
C VAL A 148 16.23 11.62 -9.43
N ASP A 149 16.75 12.03 -8.27
CA ASP A 149 17.09 11.10 -7.20
C ASP A 149 16.00 10.98 -6.14
N ASP A 150 15.20 12.04 -5.94
CA ASP A 150 14.17 12.05 -4.92
C ASP A 150 12.94 12.87 -5.30
N LEU A 151 11.89 12.74 -4.50
CA LEU A 151 10.61 13.41 -4.72
C LEU A 151 10.71 14.93 -4.63
N ASN A 152 11.51 15.45 -3.72
CA ASN A 152 11.65 16.91 -3.56
C ASN A 152 12.25 17.56 -4.81
N GLN A 153 13.25 16.91 -5.43
CA GLN A 153 13.81 17.36 -6.71
C GLN A 153 12.78 17.33 -7.83
N THR A 154 11.96 16.28 -7.86
CA THR A 154 10.88 16.13 -8.84
C THR A 154 9.89 17.28 -8.75
N ILE A 155 9.40 17.57 -7.55
CA ILE A 155 8.43 18.66 -7.32
C ILE A 155 9.04 20.02 -7.64
N GLU A 156 10.30 20.23 -7.30
CA GLU A 156 11.01 21.47 -7.63
C GLU A 156 11.06 21.71 -9.13
N LEU A 157 11.44 20.70 -9.93
CA LEU A 157 11.45 20.79 -11.39
C LEU A 157 10.06 21.07 -11.96
N LEU A 158 9.04 20.43 -11.39
CA LEU A 158 7.65 20.63 -11.80
C LEU A 158 7.20 22.07 -11.53
N LEU A 159 7.41 22.58 -10.33
CA LEU A 159 7.01 23.94 -9.93
C LEU A 159 7.75 25.02 -10.72
N ASN A 160 9.02 24.76 -11.12
CA ASN A 160 9.82 25.67 -11.92
C ASN A 160 9.51 25.58 -13.43
N GLY A 161 8.60 24.71 -13.84
CA GLY A 161 8.21 24.55 -15.22
C GLY A 161 9.25 23.86 -16.10
N ARG A 162 10.24 23.20 -15.51
CA ARG A 162 11.28 22.47 -16.27
C ARG A 162 10.82 21.12 -16.77
N VAL A 163 9.80 20.54 -16.14
CA VAL A 163 9.10 19.34 -16.59
C VAL A 163 7.61 19.61 -16.56
N ASP A 164 6.86 18.84 -17.34
CA ASP A 164 5.40 19.00 -17.43
C ASP A 164 4.66 18.20 -16.38
N ALA A 165 5.22 17.07 -15.96
CA ALA A 165 4.53 16.14 -15.05
C ALA A 165 5.52 15.23 -14.33
N THR A 166 5.02 14.57 -13.29
CA THR A 166 5.65 13.41 -12.67
C THR A 166 4.57 12.36 -12.42
N LEU A 167 4.97 11.10 -12.41
CA LEU A 167 4.11 9.99 -12.05
C LEU A 167 4.54 9.44 -10.69
N ASN A 168 3.57 9.12 -9.84
CA ASN A 168 3.83 8.46 -8.58
C ASN A 168 2.53 7.82 -8.07
N ALA A 169 2.63 7.04 -7.00
CA ALA A 169 1.45 6.53 -6.32
C ALA A 169 0.62 7.68 -5.77
N GLU A 170 -0.71 7.57 -5.85
CA GLU A 170 -1.60 8.61 -5.32
C GLU A 170 -1.37 8.87 -3.83
N VAL A 171 -1.00 7.85 -3.06
CA VAL A 171 -0.66 7.99 -1.63
C VAL A 171 0.53 8.90 -1.40
N THR A 172 1.52 8.87 -2.29
CA THR A 172 2.71 9.73 -2.22
C THR A 172 2.31 11.20 -2.40
N TYR A 173 1.40 11.48 -3.32
CA TYR A 173 0.86 12.81 -3.53
C TYR A 173 0.14 13.33 -2.27
N PHE A 174 -0.75 12.54 -1.69
CA PHE A 174 -1.49 12.95 -0.49
C PHE A 174 -0.57 13.13 0.72
N ASP A 175 0.44 12.26 0.87
CA ASP A 175 1.43 12.39 1.95
C ASP A 175 2.26 13.67 1.79
N TYR A 176 2.68 13.99 0.57
CA TYR A 176 3.40 15.23 0.28
C TYR A 176 2.58 16.46 0.65
N LEU A 177 1.28 16.48 0.31
CA LEU A 177 0.39 17.60 0.62
C LEU A 177 0.16 17.81 2.11
N LYS A 178 0.27 16.78 2.95
CA LYS A 178 0.17 16.94 4.40
C LYS A 178 1.28 17.82 4.94
N GLU A 179 2.50 17.67 4.42
CA GLU A 179 3.66 18.48 4.82
C GLU A 179 3.75 19.80 4.06
N HIS A 180 3.15 19.85 2.87
CA HIS A 180 3.19 21.01 1.97
C HIS A 180 1.77 21.36 1.49
N PRO A 181 0.87 21.80 2.40
CA PRO A 181 -0.55 21.98 2.03
C PRO A 181 -0.79 23.10 1.00
N ASP A 182 0.15 24.03 0.85
CA ASP A 182 0.05 25.13 -0.10
C ASP A 182 0.76 24.86 -1.43
N ALA A 183 1.25 23.63 -1.66
CA ALA A 183 1.92 23.28 -2.90
C ALA A 183 0.98 23.39 -4.10
N ASN A 184 1.42 24.09 -5.15
CA ASN A 184 0.63 24.33 -6.37
C ASN A 184 0.68 23.14 -7.33
N ILE A 185 0.25 21.98 -6.87
CA ILE A 185 0.21 20.73 -7.64
C ILE A 185 -1.18 20.10 -7.52
N LYS A 186 -1.53 19.28 -8.53
CA LYS A 186 -2.78 18.53 -8.55
C LYS A 186 -2.57 17.18 -9.24
N ILE A 187 -3.49 16.26 -9.00
CA ILE A 187 -3.59 15.03 -9.77
C ILE A 187 -4.36 15.33 -11.05
N ALA A 188 -3.73 15.10 -12.21
CA ALA A 188 -4.34 15.30 -13.52
C ALA A 188 -5.11 14.07 -13.99
N ALA A 189 -4.62 12.88 -13.68
CA ALA A 189 -5.24 11.61 -14.04
C ALA A 189 -4.76 10.50 -13.14
N LEU A 190 -5.55 9.43 -13.06
CA LEU A 190 -5.24 8.22 -12.31
C LEU A 190 -5.38 7.01 -13.22
N THR A 191 -4.58 5.98 -12.98
CA THR A 191 -4.73 4.70 -13.69
C THR A 191 -6.10 4.07 -13.39
N ASN A 192 -6.64 3.33 -14.35
CA ASN A 192 -7.90 2.60 -14.17
C ASN A 192 -7.72 1.38 -13.27
N ASP A 193 -6.58 0.73 -13.33
CA ASP A 193 -6.22 -0.37 -12.45
C ASP A 193 -5.45 0.16 -11.23
N ALA A 194 -5.39 -0.66 -10.20
CA ALA A 194 -4.73 -0.30 -8.95
C ALA A 194 -3.85 -1.44 -8.46
N SER A 195 -2.76 -1.08 -7.79
CA SER A 195 -2.01 -2.03 -6.98
C SER A 195 -2.88 -2.44 -5.78
N GLN A 196 -2.88 -3.73 -5.46
CA GLN A 196 -3.70 -4.29 -4.41
C GLN A 196 -2.82 -4.64 -3.21
N VAL A 197 -3.14 -4.08 -2.06
CA VAL A 197 -2.42 -4.33 -0.80
C VAL A 197 -3.22 -5.34 0.02
N ALA A 198 -2.56 -6.40 0.47
CA ALA A 198 -3.20 -7.50 1.16
C ALA A 198 -2.26 -8.12 2.20
N PHE A 199 -2.79 -9.02 3.03
CA PHE A 199 -2.01 -9.76 4.02
C PHE A 199 -1.46 -11.04 3.40
N PRO A 200 -0.13 -11.19 3.29
CA PRO A 200 0.46 -12.45 2.83
C PRO A 200 0.45 -13.50 3.93
N VAL A 201 0.22 -14.74 3.57
CA VAL A 201 0.32 -15.88 4.48
C VAL A 201 1.13 -16.98 3.78
N ARG A 202 1.64 -17.96 4.56
CA ARG A 202 2.33 -19.11 3.97
C ARG A 202 1.41 -19.81 2.97
N LYS A 203 1.99 -20.25 1.88
CA LYS A 203 1.26 -21.02 0.88
C LYS A 203 0.97 -22.41 1.41
N GLY A 204 -0.26 -22.88 1.19
CA GLY A 204 -0.65 -24.23 1.53
C GLY A 204 -1.98 -24.35 2.25
N ASP A 205 -2.41 -25.59 2.48
CA ASP A 205 -3.71 -25.90 3.06
C ASP A 205 -3.83 -25.49 4.52
N GLU A 206 -2.71 -25.42 5.24
CA GLU A 206 -2.68 -25.04 6.67
C GLU A 206 -3.12 -23.60 6.91
N THR A 207 -3.06 -22.74 5.91
CA THR A 207 -3.44 -21.32 5.99
C THR A 207 -4.77 -21.00 5.31
N ALA A 208 -5.46 -21.99 4.76
CA ALA A 208 -6.71 -21.77 4.02
C ALA A 208 -7.81 -21.18 4.90
N THR A 209 -8.01 -21.71 6.10
CA THR A 209 -9.02 -21.19 7.03
C THR A 209 -8.66 -19.81 7.56
N LEU A 210 -7.37 -19.54 7.75
CA LEU A 210 -6.90 -18.19 8.12
C LEU A 210 -7.24 -17.18 7.01
N ARG A 211 -6.98 -17.51 5.74
CA ARG A 211 -7.33 -16.62 4.63
C ARG A 211 -8.82 -16.32 4.57
N GLU A 212 -9.65 -17.34 4.75
CA GLU A 212 -11.11 -17.15 4.78
C GLU A 212 -11.52 -16.19 5.90
N ALA A 213 -10.95 -16.36 7.09
CA ALA A 213 -11.23 -15.51 8.24
C ALA A 213 -10.73 -14.08 8.01
N LEU A 214 -9.54 -13.91 7.43
CA LEU A 214 -9.01 -12.59 7.05
C LEU A 214 -9.92 -11.91 6.03
N ASN A 215 -10.36 -12.65 5.01
CA ASN A 215 -11.23 -12.12 3.96
C ASN A 215 -12.58 -11.66 4.54
N GLN A 216 -13.17 -12.46 5.42
CA GLN A 216 -14.42 -12.09 6.08
C GLN A 216 -14.25 -10.83 6.93
N ALA A 217 -13.19 -10.77 7.71
CA ALA A 217 -12.88 -9.61 8.56
C ALA A 217 -12.67 -8.34 7.70
N ILE A 218 -11.89 -8.43 6.63
CA ILE A 218 -11.63 -7.31 5.72
C ILE A 218 -12.93 -6.81 5.08
N ASN A 219 -13.76 -7.73 4.59
CA ASN A 219 -15.00 -7.36 3.94
C ASN A 219 -16.01 -6.71 4.91
N GLU A 220 -16.11 -7.21 6.13
CA GLU A 220 -16.93 -6.59 7.17
C GLU A 220 -16.44 -5.19 7.51
N LEU A 221 -15.13 -5.00 7.68
CA LEU A 221 -14.53 -3.71 8.01
C LEU A 221 -14.58 -2.72 6.85
N ARG A 222 -14.62 -3.20 5.61
CA ARG A 222 -14.86 -2.34 4.45
C ARG A 222 -16.31 -1.89 4.40
N GLU A 223 -17.25 -2.81 4.58
CA GLU A 223 -18.68 -2.53 4.51
C GLU A 223 -19.16 -1.59 5.62
N ASP A 224 -18.60 -1.72 6.83
CA ASP A 224 -19.00 -0.86 7.96
C ASP A 224 -18.28 0.49 7.98
N GLY A 225 -17.39 0.76 7.02
CA GLY A 225 -16.67 2.02 6.90
C GLY A 225 -15.42 2.14 7.77
N THR A 226 -15.05 1.11 8.52
CA THR A 226 -13.87 1.16 9.41
C THR A 226 -12.58 1.38 8.63
N ILE A 227 -12.36 0.61 7.56
CA ILE A 227 -11.13 0.76 6.75
C ILE A 227 -11.11 2.12 6.05
N ALA A 228 -12.25 2.59 5.55
CA ALA A 228 -12.36 3.92 4.93
C ALA A 228 -11.96 5.02 5.92
N GLU A 229 -12.42 4.93 7.17
CA GLU A 229 -12.08 5.90 8.22
C GLU A 229 -10.57 5.90 8.53
N ILE A 230 -9.97 4.72 8.65
CA ILE A 230 -8.53 4.57 8.86
C ILE A 230 -7.75 5.13 7.66
N SER A 231 -8.21 4.84 6.45
CA SER A 231 -7.60 5.35 5.21
C SER A 231 -7.62 6.88 5.17
N GLU A 232 -8.74 7.51 5.48
CA GLU A 232 -8.85 8.96 5.51
C GLU A 232 -7.94 9.58 6.57
N LYS A 233 -7.80 8.93 7.73
CA LYS A 233 -6.93 9.39 8.81
C LYS A 233 -5.46 9.48 8.36
N TYR A 234 -4.97 8.46 7.66
CA TYR A 234 -3.56 8.36 7.30
C TYR A 234 -3.23 8.89 5.91
N PHE A 235 -4.12 8.78 4.96
CA PHE A 235 -3.88 9.17 3.56
C PHE A 235 -4.66 10.41 3.12
N GLY A 236 -5.66 10.83 3.90
CA GLY A 236 -6.53 11.96 3.52
C GLY A 236 -7.59 11.60 2.50
N THR A 237 -7.74 10.34 2.15
CA THR A 237 -8.72 9.85 1.17
C THR A 237 -9.04 8.38 1.44
N ASP A 238 -10.16 7.89 0.91
CA ASP A 238 -10.56 6.49 1.03
C ASP A 238 -9.94 5.65 -0.08
N LEU A 239 -8.96 4.82 0.27
CA LEU A 239 -8.31 3.87 -0.63
C LEU A 239 -8.76 2.42 -0.41
N SER A 240 -9.86 2.23 0.34
CA SER A 240 -10.35 0.89 0.70
C SER A 240 -11.21 0.22 -0.37
N GLN A 241 -11.62 0.96 -1.39
CA GLN A 241 -12.53 0.48 -2.43
C GLN A 241 -11.79 0.22 -3.73
N ALA A 242 -12.16 -0.87 -4.41
CA ALA A 242 -11.65 -1.14 -5.75
C ALA A 242 -12.05 0.02 -6.70
N PRO A 243 -11.18 0.43 -7.64
CA PRO A 243 -11.55 1.40 -8.66
C PRO A 243 -12.77 0.91 -9.44
N SER A 244 -13.67 1.85 -9.78
CA SER A 244 -14.82 1.53 -10.61
C SER A 244 -14.32 1.09 -12.00
N ALA A 245 -14.79 -0.03 -12.49
CA ALA A 245 -14.60 -0.39 -13.89
C ALA A 245 -15.44 0.57 -14.74
N ASN A 246 -14.81 1.38 -15.60
CA ASN A 246 -15.48 2.19 -16.62
C ASN A 246 -15.57 1.39 -17.92
#